data_3a27e38de83f5ac702a1116aeef075fb
#
_entry.id   3a27e38de83f5ac702a1116aeef075fb
#
_cell.length_a   1.000
_cell.length_b   1.000
_cell.length_c   1.000
_cell.angle_alpha   90.00
_cell.angle_beta   90.00
_cell.angle_gamma   90.00
#
_symmetry.space_group_name_H-M   'P 1'
#
loop_
_entity.id
_entity.type
_entity.pdbx_description
1 polymer ?
#
loop_
_entity_poly.entity_id
_entity_poly.type
_entity_poly.pdbx_seq_one_letter_code
_entity_poly.pdbx_strand_id
1 'polypeptide(L)'
;MNPDFLSLDKNETTFFCWQNSETGEASTQCYISISKISDTKKRIIVDCKKPIENHSVKVGPDDLYRSGFMGFSDMKSDVILKRFTGNNRAVFNVLLKFIRPREYGQPTFFKTLNAENRLLLFLMKMKLGLDFGVLAILFQVCPQTASTIFKNVLKTIYEYTKTWIFWPSKEAIKATMPQAFRNYPNCRGIMDCAEIRCETPPTVEQRVLMYSTYKSGFTIKFLIVISPSGLITFISKGYGGKSTDEYIVNDSGFINLIEPGDEIMADKSFPQMTDCILVMPPFSHKPEFTRDEVLEEYSIASVRIHVKRAIERVKTFKILKYVTHDLLDDIDKILRVACALANCKEPIIPSG
;
A
#
# COMPACT_ATOMS: atom_id res chain seq x y z
N MET A 1 -23.42 -14.77 -2.52
CA MET A 1 -24.89 -14.66 -2.60
C MET A 1 -25.21 -13.81 -3.80
N ASN A 2 -26.06 -14.30 -4.71
CA ASN A 2 -26.44 -13.60 -5.92
C ASN A 2 -27.29 -12.36 -5.59
N PRO A 3 -27.10 -11.21 -6.25
CA PRO A 3 -28.04 -10.13 -6.18
C PRO A 3 -29.24 -10.45 -7.08
N ASP A 4 -30.45 -10.45 -6.52
CA ASP A 4 -31.69 -10.54 -7.28
C ASP A 4 -31.88 -9.27 -8.11
N PHE A 5 -31.85 -9.45 -9.43
CA PHE A 5 -32.21 -8.40 -10.40
C PHE A 5 -33.74 -8.29 -10.45
N LEU A 6 -34.31 -7.23 -9.92
CA LEU A 6 -35.71 -6.85 -10.14
C LEU A 6 -35.81 -5.85 -11.29
N SER A 7 -36.67 -6.18 -12.22
CA SER A 7 -37.05 -5.60 -13.51
C SER A 7 -36.83 -4.10 -13.70
N LEU A 8 -36.25 -3.77 -14.86
CA LEU A 8 -36.14 -2.44 -15.44
C LEU A 8 -37.54 -1.87 -15.79
N ASP A 9 -37.90 -0.77 -15.16
CA ASP A 9 -39.02 0.08 -15.66
C ASP A 9 -38.46 1.21 -16.53
N LYS A 10 -39.26 1.70 -17.47
CA LYS A 10 -38.84 2.53 -18.62
C LYS A 10 -38.20 3.90 -18.30
N ASN A 11 -37.88 4.21 -17.05
CA ASN A 11 -37.28 5.48 -16.61
C ASN A 11 -35.90 5.32 -15.97
N GLU A 12 -35.07 4.38 -16.44
CA GLU A 12 -33.61 4.25 -16.12
C GLU A 12 -33.25 4.51 -14.65
N THR A 13 -33.95 3.89 -13.70
CA THR A 13 -33.58 3.94 -12.28
C THR A 13 -33.12 2.54 -11.83
N THR A 14 -31.87 2.44 -11.38
CA THR A 14 -31.30 1.16 -10.88
C THR A 14 -31.26 1.19 -9.36
N PHE A 15 -31.78 0.13 -8.72
CA PHE A 15 -31.84 0.00 -7.28
C PHE A 15 -30.71 -0.94 -6.79
N PHE A 16 -29.98 -0.54 -5.75
CA PHE A 16 -29.05 -1.40 -5.04
C PHE A 16 -29.45 -1.49 -3.57
N CYS A 17 -29.69 -2.70 -3.08
CA CYS A 17 -29.87 -2.97 -1.64
C CYS A 17 -28.63 -3.66 -1.08
N TRP A 18 -28.10 -3.14 0.03
CA TRP A 18 -27.10 -3.80 0.82
C TRP A 18 -27.69 -4.21 2.18
N GLN A 19 -27.63 -5.49 2.53
CA GLN A 19 -27.90 -5.98 3.88
C GLN A 19 -26.58 -6.25 4.58
N ASN A 20 -26.45 -5.75 5.80
CA ASN A 20 -25.32 -6.09 6.66
C ASN A 20 -25.63 -7.44 7.33
N SER A 21 -24.84 -8.46 7.03
CA SER A 21 -25.06 -9.85 7.47
C SER A 21 -24.76 -10.10 8.95
N GLU A 22 -24.23 -9.12 9.69
CA GLU A 22 -23.82 -9.33 11.09
C GLU A 22 -24.78 -8.75 12.14
N THR A 23 -25.65 -7.80 11.80
CA THR A 23 -26.53 -7.15 12.79
C THR A 23 -28.02 -7.22 12.49
N GLY A 24 -28.44 -7.68 11.32
CA GLY A 24 -29.86 -7.81 10.98
C GLY A 24 -30.67 -6.52 10.91
N GLU A 25 -30.03 -5.35 11.02
CA GLU A 25 -30.71 -4.05 11.08
C GLU A 25 -30.48 -3.16 9.84
N ALA A 26 -31.59 -2.65 9.36
CA ALA A 26 -31.82 -1.53 8.45
C ALA A 26 -30.99 -1.43 7.16
N SER A 27 -31.63 -1.82 6.06
CA SER A 27 -31.20 -1.51 4.69
C SER A 27 -31.30 0.00 4.40
N THR A 28 -30.19 0.63 4.04
CA THR A 28 -30.21 1.97 3.41
C THR A 28 -30.42 1.80 1.92
N GLN A 29 -31.57 2.25 1.40
CA GLN A 29 -31.85 2.27 -0.04
C GLN A 29 -31.26 3.54 -0.64
N CYS A 30 -30.31 3.38 -1.57
CA CYS A 30 -29.79 4.47 -2.38
C CYS A 30 -30.41 4.40 -3.79
N TYR A 31 -30.95 5.50 -4.27
CA TYR A 31 -31.50 5.63 -5.61
C TYR A 31 -30.51 6.38 -6.48
N ILE A 32 -30.17 5.80 -7.63
CA ILE A 32 -29.38 6.50 -8.66
C ILE A 32 -30.36 6.89 -9.77
N SER A 33 -30.61 8.20 -9.91
CA SER A 33 -31.38 8.72 -11.05
C SER A 33 -30.42 9.34 -12.07
N ILE A 34 -30.58 8.97 -13.33
CA ILE A 34 -29.84 9.57 -14.44
C ILE A 34 -30.77 10.55 -15.12
N SER A 35 -30.56 11.86 -14.89
CA SER A 35 -31.29 12.89 -15.63
C SER A 35 -30.47 13.39 -16.83
N LYS A 36 -31.07 13.42 -18.03
CA LYS A 36 -30.50 14.09 -19.20
C LYS A 36 -30.67 15.59 -19.03
N ILE A 37 -29.58 16.29 -18.83
CA ILE A 37 -29.51 17.74 -18.90
C ILE A 37 -28.68 18.09 -20.15
N SER A 38 -29.31 18.36 -21.30
CA SER A 38 -28.74 18.76 -22.57
C SER A 38 -27.64 17.87 -23.17
N ASP A 39 -27.47 17.84 -24.47
CA ASP A 39 -26.66 16.89 -25.25
C ASP A 39 -25.16 16.90 -25.01
N THR A 40 -24.64 17.69 -24.09
CA THR A 40 -23.18 17.84 -23.88
C THR A 40 -22.67 17.56 -22.48
N LYS A 41 -23.51 17.35 -21.46
CA LYS A 41 -23.06 17.03 -20.10
C LYS A 41 -24.01 16.06 -19.39
N LYS A 42 -23.57 14.82 -19.19
CA LYS A 42 -24.24 13.86 -18.30
C LYS A 42 -23.72 14.08 -16.86
N ARG A 43 -24.61 14.34 -15.92
CA ARG A 43 -24.30 14.33 -14.49
C ARG A 43 -24.99 13.13 -13.85
N ILE A 44 -24.26 12.35 -13.07
CA ILE A 44 -24.82 11.33 -12.19
C ILE A 44 -25.12 12.02 -10.87
N ILE A 45 -26.42 12.14 -10.54
CA ILE A 45 -26.86 12.64 -9.24
C ILE A 45 -27.25 11.42 -8.42
N VAL A 46 -26.55 11.20 -7.31
CA VAL A 46 -26.94 10.18 -6.32
C VAL A 46 -27.82 10.88 -5.30
N ASP A 47 -29.13 10.68 -5.44
CA ASP A 47 -30.13 11.25 -4.52
C ASP A 47 -30.44 10.21 -3.44
N CYS A 48 -30.00 10.46 -2.20
CA CYS A 48 -30.35 9.63 -1.05
C CYS A 48 -31.59 10.23 -0.39
N LYS A 49 -32.78 9.75 -0.75
CA LYS A 49 -34.02 10.14 -0.06
C LYS A 49 -34.18 9.37 1.24
N LYS A 50 -34.62 10.07 2.31
CA LYS A 50 -34.92 9.45 3.61
C LYS A 50 -35.90 8.29 3.47
N PRO A 51 -35.71 7.17 4.18
CA PRO A 51 -36.75 6.18 4.38
C PRO A 51 -37.89 6.82 5.17
N ILE A 52 -39.12 6.46 4.76
CA ILE A 52 -40.35 6.81 5.47
C ILE A 52 -40.25 6.30 6.90
N GLU A 53 -40.58 7.14 7.84
CA GLU A 53 -40.45 6.96 9.28
C GLU A 53 -40.76 5.55 9.79
N ASN A 54 -39.78 4.90 10.44
CA ASN A 54 -39.98 4.23 11.71
C ASN A 54 -38.61 3.88 12.32
N HIS A 55 -38.30 4.53 13.43
CA HIS A 55 -37.17 4.31 14.32
C HIS A 55 -35.78 4.61 13.73
N SER A 56 -35.46 5.89 13.64
CA SER A 56 -34.13 6.35 13.30
C SER A 56 -33.15 6.10 14.45
N VAL A 57 -32.39 5.02 14.35
CA VAL A 57 -31.07 5.00 15.00
C VAL A 57 -30.22 5.94 14.17
N LYS A 58 -29.81 7.07 14.75
CA LYS A 58 -28.83 7.99 14.12
C LYS A 58 -27.49 7.27 13.98
N VAL A 59 -27.28 6.60 12.87
CA VAL A 59 -25.99 6.02 12.49
C VAL A 59 -25.46 6.84 11.31
N GLY A 60 -24.70 7.88 11.61
CA GLY A 60 -24.06 8.73 10.61
C GLY A 60 -23.92 10.18 11.07
N PRO A 61 -22.96 10.95 10.53
CA PRO A 61 -22.83 12.35 10.86
C PRO A 61 -24.05 13.16 10.40
N ASP A 62 -24.48 14.13 11.20
CA ASP A 62 -25.67 14.98 11.01
C ASP A 62 -25.72 15.80 9.69
N ASP A 63 -24.71 15.69 8.83
CA ASP A 63 -24.54 16.46 7.60
C ASP A 63 -24.76 15.66 6.30
N LEU A 64 -25.52 14.57 6.29
CA LEU A 64 -25.81 13.75 5.12
C LEU A 64 -26.59 14.48 3.99
N TYR A 65 -26.94 15.75 4.17
CA TYR A 65 -27.63 16.57 3.16
C TYR A 65 -26.73 17.24 2.13
N ARG A 66 -25.41 17.02 2.16
CA ARG A 66 -24.52 17.52 1.11
C ARG A 66 -24.46 16.50 -0.02
N SER A 67 -24.98 16.88 -1.16
CA SER A 67 -24.91 16.09 -2.40
C SER A 67 -23.45 15.97 -2.87
N GLY A 68 -22.85 14.78 -2.72
CA GLY A 68 -21.59 14.41 -3.34
C GLY A 68 -20.36 14.52 -2.44
N PHE A 69 -19.24 14.02 -2.98
CA PHE A 69 -17.94 14.06 -2.34
C PHE A 69 -17.31 15.46 -2.44
N MET A 70 -16.97 16.05 -1.31
CA MET A 70 -16.41 17.40 -1.19
C MET A 70 -14.89 17.39 -0.95
N GLY A 71 -14.25 16.26 -1.17
CA GLY A 71 -12.83 16.11 -1.00
C GLY A 71 -12.39 16.11 0.48
N PHE A 72 -11.33 16.87 0.80
CA PHE A 72 -10.77 16.90 2.14
C PHE A 72 -11.73 17.44 3.20
N SER A 73 -12.71 18.25 2.81
CA SER A 73 -13.75 18.75 3.73
C SER A 73 -14.57 17.65 4.38
N ASP A 74 -14.67 16.48 3.74
CA ASP A 74 -15.39 15.32 4.27
C ASP A 74 -14.56 14.49 5.25
N MET A 75 -13.26 14.77 5.34
CA MET A 75 -12.33 14.05 6.23
C MET A 75 -12.43 14.60 7.66
N LYS A 76 -13.62 14.61 8.26
CA LYS A 76 -13.92 15.23 9.57
C LYS A 76 -13.24 14.50 10.73
N SER A 77 -13.05 13.19 10.66
CA SER A 77 -12.44 12.38 11.71
C SER A 77 -11.19 11.63 11.21
N ASP A 78 -10.30 11.29 12.14
CA ASP A 78 -9.13 10.45 11.84
C ASP A 78 -9.52 9.06 11.34
N VAL A 79 -10.64 8.52 11.79
CA VAL A 79 -11.15 7.21 11.34
C VAL A 79 -11.48 7.26 9.85
N ILE A 80 -12.20 8.31 9.42
CA ILE A 80 -12.55 8.51 8.02
C ILE A 80 -11.26 8.72 7.20
N LEU A 81 -10.40 9.66 7.63
CA LEU A 81 -9.15 9.94 6.95
C LEU A 81 -8.28 8.69 6.79
N LYS A 82 -8.12 7.89 7.84
CA LYS A 82 -7.34 6.65 7.84
C LYS A 82 -7.94 5.60 6.90
N ARG A 83 -9.25 5.51 6.76
CA ARG A 83 -9.91 4.60 5.80
C ARG A 83 -9.57 4.97 4.36
N PHE A 84 -9.60 6.26 4.01
CA PHE A 84 -9.34 6.73 2.65
C PHE A 84 -7.85 6.77 2.30
N THR A 85 -7.00 7.14 3.25
CA THR A 85 -5.57 7.41 3.00
C THR A 85 -4.61 6.36 3.56
N GLY A 86 -5.08 5.53 4.50
CA GLY A 86 -4.22 4.59 5.24
C GLY A 86 -3.36 5.24 6.33
N ASN A 87 -3.47 6.56 6.53
CA ASN A 87 -2.65 7.35 7.45
C ASN A 87 -3.54 8.20 8.38
N ASN A 88 -3.04 8.52 9.58
CA ASN A 88 -3.70 9.44 10.49
C ASN A 88 -3.46 10.91 10.08
N ARG A 89 -4.13 11.84 10.76
CA ARG A 89 -4.04 13.27 10.47
C ARG A 89 -2.65 13.86 10.71
N ALA A 90 -1.91 13.34 11.68
CA ALA A 90 -0.55 13.79 11.95
C ALA A 90 0.36 13.54 10.75
N VAL A 91 0.36 12.32 10.21
CA VAL A 91 1.13 11.95 8.99
C VAL A 91 0.63 12.76 7.79
N PHE A 92 -0.69 12.90 7.61
CA PHE A 92 -1.25 13.71 6.54
C PHE A 92 -0.73 15.15 6.58
N ASN A 93 -0.74 15.78 7.76
CA ASN A 93 -0.27 17.15 7.94
C ASN A 93 1.24 17.30 7.67
N VAL A 94 2.06 16.31 8.03
CA VAL A 94 3.50 16.30 7.69
C VAL A 94 3.68 16.26 6.18
N LEU A 95 2.99 15.37 5.48
CA LEU A 95 3.07 15.25 4.02
C LEU A 95 2.55 16.52 3.32
N LEU A 96 1.52 17.15 3.87
CA LEU A 96 0.95 18.39 3.33
C LEU A 96 1.98 19.54 3.33
N LYS A 97 2.84 19.61 4.35
CA LYS A 97 3.93 20.61 4.40
C LYS A 97 4.90 20.47 3.21
N PHE A 98 5.09 19.29 2.66
CA PHE A 98 5.97 19.08 1.51
C PHE A 98 5.35 19.54 0.18
N ILE A 99 4.02 19.60 0.10
CA ILE A 99 3.28 19.95 -1.12
C ILE A 99 3.05 21.48 -1.22
N ARG A 100 2.72 22.12 -0.10
CA ARG A 100 2.37 23.57 -0.03
C ARG A 100 3.42 24.51 -0.61
N PRO A 101 4.74 24.38 -0.32
CA PRO A 101 5.75 25.34 -0.80
C PRO A 101 5.88 25.43 -2.32
N ARG A 102 5.36 24.46 -3.07
CA ARG A 102 5.44 24.41 -4.53
C ARG A 102 4.22 25.02 -5.24
N GLU A 103 3.36 25.74 -4.52
CA GLU A 103 2.18 26.39 -5.12
C GLU A 103 2.53 27.63 -5.96
N TYR A 104 3.67 28.28 -5.67
CA TYR A 104 4.12 29.43 -6.44
C TYR A 104 4.82 29.02 -7.75
N GLY A 105 4.32 29.54 -8.90
CA GLY A 105 4.90 29.28 -10.22
C GLY A 105 4.50 27.95 -10.88
N GLN A 106 3.51 27.26 -10.37
CA GLN A 106 3.03 25.98 -10.94
C GLN A 106 2.08 26.19 -12.14
N PRO A 107 2.01 25.23 -13.08
CA PRO A 107 1.07 25.27 -14.19
C PRO A 107 -0.39 25.41 -13.74
N THR A 108 -1.23 25.96 -14.61
CA THR A 108 -2.64 26.31 -14.33
C THR A 108 -3.51 25.17 -13.81
N PHE A 109 -3.19 23.90 -14.12
CA PHE A 109 -3.95 22.74 -13.60
C PHE A 109 -3.77 22.52 -12.08
N PHE A 110 -2.72 23.05 -11.46
CA PHE A 110 -2.60 23.05 -9.99
C PHE A 110 -3.58 24.01 -9.30
N LYS A 111 -4.17 24.93 -10.05
CA LYS A 111 -5.18 25.85 -9.54
C LYS A 111 -6.56 25.19 -9.38
N THR A 112 -6.78 24.02 -10.01
CA THR A 112 -8.07 23.31 -9.96
C THR A 112 -8.33 22.59 -8.63
N LEU A 113 -7.28 22.10 -7.96
CA LEU A 113 -7.37 21.46 -6.65
C LEU A 113 -6.38 22.09 -5.69
N ASN A 114 -6.84 22.41 -4.47
CA ASN A 114 -5.98 22.86 -3.39
C ASN A 114 -5.01 21.74 -2.93
N ALA A 115 -4.00 22.09 -2.13
CA ALA A 115 -2.96 21.15 -1.71
C ALA A 115 -3.53 19.95 -0.94
N GLU A 116 -4.55 20.17 -0.10
CA GLU A 116 -5.22 19.14 0.68
C GLU A 116 -5.89 18.10 -0.23
N ASN A 117 -6.61 18.53 -1.25
CA ASN A 117 -7.30 17.64 -2.18
C ASN A 117 -6.31 16.93 -3.11
N ARG A 118 -5.21 17.56 -3.52
CA ARG A 118 -4.14 16.90 -4.29
C ARG A 118 -3.48 15.78 -3.47
N LEU A 119 -3.18 16.05 -2.19
CA LEU A 119 -2.64 15.03 -1.29
C LEU A 119 -3.66 13.91 -1.04
N LEU A 120 -4.93 14.27 -0.82
CA LEU A 120 -5.99 13.29 -0.60
C LEU A 120 -6.15 12.37 -1.83
N LEU A 121 -6.23 12.94 -3.04
CA LEU A 121 -6.29 12.18 -4.30
C LEU A 121 -5.12 11.19 -4.40
N PHE A 122 -3.90 11.67 -4.15
CA PHE A 122 -2.70 10.83 -4.16
C PHE A 122 -2.79 9.68 -3.16
N LEU A 123 -3.12 9.96 -1.90
CA LEU A 123 -3.20 8.95 -0.86
C LEU A 123 -4.36 7.97 -1.08
N MET A 124 -5.49 8.42 -1.64
CA MET A 124 -6.60 7.56 -2.05
C MET A 124 -6.16 6.60 -3.17
N LYS A 125 -5.44 7.08 -4.19
CA LYS A 125 -4.84 6.21 -5.22
C LYS A 125 -3.94 5.16 -4.59
N MET A 126 -3.02 5.58 -3.73
CA MET A 126 -2.11 4.67 -3.02
C MET A 126 -2.89 3.63 -2.19
N LYS A 127 -3.80 4.08 -1.33
CA LYS A 127 -4.48 3.21 -0.35
C LYS A 127 -5.55 2.34 -0.97
N LEU A 128 -6.40 2.89 -1.83
CA LEU A 128 -7.59 2.21 -2.35
C LEU A 128 -7.36 1.57 -3.72
N GLY A 129 -6.31 1.98 -4.45
CA GLY A 129 -6.01 1.49 -5.79
C GLY A 129 -7.03 1.92 -6.85
N LEU A 130 -7.80 2.99 -6.61
CA LEU A 130 -8.83 3.48 -7.53
C LEU A 130 -8.20 3.84 -8.88
N ASP A 131 -8.92 3.57 -9.96
CA ASP A 131 -8.50 4.06 -11.28
C ASP A 131 -8.62 5.59 -11.39
N PHE A 132 -7.94 6.18 -12.38
CA PHE A 132 -7.94 7.64 -12.54
C PHE A 132 -9.29 8.18 -13.02
N GLY A 133 -10.12 7.35 -13.66
CA GLY A 133 -11.50 7.74 -14.03
C GLY A 133 -12.37 7.95 -12.81
N VAL A 134 -12.34 7.02 -11.84
CA VAL A 134 -13.09 7.17 -10.58
C VAL A 134 -12.59 8.37 -9.78
N LEU A 135 -11.27 8.55 -9.67
CA LEU A 135 -10.71 9.73 -9.00
C LEU A 135 -11.10 11.03 -9.68
N ALA A 136 -11.14 11.04 -11.01
CA ALA A 136 -11.56 12.20 -11.80
C ALA A 136 -13.01 12.60 -11.49
N ILE A 137 -13.91 11.63 -11.38
CA ILE A 137 -15.32 11.87 -11.00
C ILE A 137 -15.39 12.44 -9.58
N LEU A 138 -14.72 11.81 -8.62
CA LEU A 138 -14.74 12.23 -7.21
C LEU A 138 -14.21 13.66 -7.02
N PHE A 139 -13.11 13.99 -7.69
CA PHE A 139 -12.46 15.31 -7.55
C PHE A 139 -12.89 16.33 -8.61
N GLN A 140 -13.84 15.98 -9.47
CA GLN A 140 -14.40 16.86 -10.54
C GLN A 140 -13.31 17.40 -11.50
N VAL A 141 -12.37 16.55 -11.88
CA VAL A 141 -11.31 16.83 -12.86
C VAL A 141 -11.39 15.83 -14.01
N CYS A 142 -10.61 16.01 -15.08
CA CYS A 142 -10.47 14.96 -16.09
C CYS A 142 -9.47 13.88 -15.65
N PRO A 143 -9.58 12.62 -16.18
CA PRO A 143 -8.68 11.52 -15.81
C PRO A 143 -7.20 11.84 -16.04
N GLN A 144 -6.88 12.55 -17.10
CA GLN A 144 -5.51 13.00 -17.40
C GLN A 144 -4.98 13.96 -16.34
N THR A 145 -5.82 14.88 -15.85
CA THR A 145 -5.46 15.79 -14.74
C THR A 145 -5.24 15.01 -13.45
N ALA A 146 -6.10 14.04 -13.14
CA ALA A 146 -5.94 13.19 -11.95
C ALA A 146 -4.61 12.40 -11.99
N SER A 147 -4.26 11.81 -13.14
CA SER A 147 -2.98 11.12 -13.35
C SER A 147 -1.79 12.07 -13.19
N THR A 148 -1.87 13.25 -13.79
CA THR A 148 -0.80 14.26 -13.70
C THR A 148 -0.60 14.75 -12.26
N ILE A 149 -1.69 15.00 -11.52
CA ILE A 149 -1.64 15.36 -10.09
C ILE A 149 -0.97 14.24 -9.29
N PHE A 150 -1.40 12.98 -9.50
CA PHE A 150 -0.82 11.83 -8.82
C PHE A 150 0.70 11.75 -9.04
N LYS A 151 1.16 11.79 -10.29
CA LYS A 151 2.59 11.69 -10.64
C LYS A 151 3.42 12.84 -10.06
N ASN A 152 2.90 14.06 -10.05
CA ASN A 152 3.58 15.21 -9.48
C ASN A 152 3.67 15.12 -7.95
N VAL A 153 2.58 14.73 -7.28
CA VAL A 153 2.59 14.52 -5.83
C VAL A 153 3.50 13.37 -5.46
N LEU A 154 3.47 12.24 -6.21
CA LEU A 154 4.37 11.11 -6.02
C LEU A 154 5.84 11.55 -6.08
N LYS A 155 6.23 12.30 -7.12
CA LYS A 155 7.60 12.82 -7.26
C LYS A 155 7.99 13.69 -6.06
N THR A 156 7.09 14.56 -5.63
CA THR A 156 7.33 15.43 -4.47
C THR A 156 7.49 14.63 -3.19
N ILE A 157 6.53 13.75 -2.88
CA ILE A 157 6.58 12.93 -1.66
C ILE A 157 7.80 12.01 -1.67
N TYR A 158 8.14 11.40 -2.80
CA TYR A 158 9.34 10.57 -2.93
C TYR A 158 10.61 11.34 -2.54
N GLU A 159 10.81 12.56 -3.06
CA GLU A 159 11.99 13.37 -2.76
C GLU A 159 12.14 13.68 -1.25
N TYR A 160 11.04 13.95 -0.56
CA TYR A 160 11.08 14.23 0.87
C TYR A 160 11.14 12.98 1.75
N THR A 161 10.62 11.85 1.28
CA THR A 161 10.55 10.61 2.07
C THR A 161 11.66 9.62 1.75
N LYS A 162 12.50 9.88 0.74
CA LYS A 162 13.60 8.98 0.38
C LYS A 162 14.58 8.70 1.53
N THR A 163 14.73 9.65 2.46
CA THR A 163 15.57 9.54 3.65
C THR A 163 14.86 8.85 4.83
N TRP A 164 13.55 8.57 4.74
CA TRP A 164 12.81 7.88 5.81
C TRP A 164 13.09 6.36 5.84
N ILE A 165 13.70 5.85 4.76
CA ILE A 165 14.20 4.49 4.69
C ILE A 165 15.71 4.59 4.63
N PHE A 166 16.38 4.21 5.70
CA PHE A 166 17.83 4.28 5.85
C PHE A 166 18.33 3.06 6.61
N TRP A 167 19.62 2.76 6.46
CA TRP A 167 20.28 1.69 7.18
C TRP A 167 20.76 2.24 8.54
N PRO A 168 20.19 1.78 9.68
CA PRO A 168 20.57 2.29 11.00
C PRO A 168 21.95 1.81 11.41
N SER A 169 22.63 2.53 12.32
CA SER A 169 23.88 2.07 12.91
C SER A 169 23.67 0.84 13.84
N LYS A 170 24.76 0.10 14.13
CA LYS A 170 24.71 -1.05 15.06
C LYS A 170 24.21 -0.64 16.44
N GLU A 171 24.65 0.52 16.91
CA GLU A 171 24.28 1.09 18.20
C GLU A 171 22.78 1.41 18.26
N ALA A 172 22.25 2.01 17.20
CA ALA A 172 20.81 2.34 17.11
C ALA A 172 19.95 1.08 17.11
N ILE A 173 20.38 0.02 16.42
CA ILE A 173 19.68 -1.27 16.42
C ILE A 173 19.73 -1.92 17.80
N LYS A 174 20.92 -1.97 18.44
CA LYS A 174 21.07 -2.52 19.80
C LYS A 174 20.22 -1.79 20.82
N ALA A 175 20.15 -0.46 20.74
CA ALA A 175 19.34 0.35 21.65
C ALA A 175 17.82 0.12 21.50
N THR A 176 17.37 -0.36 20.34
CA THR A 176 15.95 -0.62 20.03
C THR A 176 15.62 -2.10 19.85
N MET A 177 16.53 -3.00 20.29
CA MET A 177 16.41 -4.45 20.11
C MET A 177 15.24 -5.00 20.96
N PRO A 178 14.21 -5.59 20.36
CA PRO A 178 13.11 -6.19 21.11
C PRO A 178 13.55 -7.48 21.82
N GLN A 179 12.88 -7.82 22.93
CA GLN A 179 13.17 -9.04 23.69
C GLN A 179 13.04 -10.33 22.84
N ALA A 180 12.22 -10.33 21.81
CA ALA A 180 12.07 -11.45 20.89
C ALA A 180 13.41 -11.82 20.19
N PHE A 181 14.36 -10.88 20.08
CA PHE A 181 15.67 -11.08 19.46
C PHE A 181 16.79 -11.38 20.45
N ARG A 182 16.50 -11.68 21.72
CA ARG A 182 17.52 -11.97 22.75
C ARG A 182 18.52 -13.06 22.34
N ASN A 183 18.08 -14.03 21.52
CA ASN A 183 18.93 -15.11 21.02
C ASN A 183 19.74 -14.70 19.78
N TYR A 184 19.50 -13.51 19.22
CA TYR A 184 20.13 -12.99 18.02
C TYR A 184 20.61 -11.54 18.23
N PRO A 185 21.53 -11.30 19.18
CA PRO A 185 21.92 -9.95 19.62
C PRO A 185 22.65 -9.13 18.55
N ASN A 186 23.21 -9.79 17.53
CA ASN A 186 23.90 -9.16 16.42
C ASN A 186 23.03 -9.04 15.16
N CYS A 187 21.74 -9.39 15.26
CA CYS A 187 20.84 -9.27 14.12
C CYS A 187 20.72 -7.82 13.67
N ARG A 188 21.16 -7.56 12.42
CA ARG A 188 21.08 -6.24 11.77
C ARG A 188 19.81 -6.06 10.99
N GLY A 189 19.31 -7.13 10.40
CA GLY A 189 18.13 -7.08 9.60
C GLY A 189 17.55 -8.44 9.27
N ILE A 190 16.29 -8.42 8.85
CA ILE A 190 15.57 -9.58 8.36
C ILE A 190 15.13 -9.26 6.94
N MET A 191 15.57 -10.04 5.98
CA MET A 191 15.27 -9.81 4.57
C MET A 191 14.30 -10.84 4.01
N ASP A 192 13.51 -10.40 3.04
CA ASP A 192 12.64 -11.26 2.24
C ASP A 192 12.38 -10.60 0.88
N CYS A 193 12.15 -11.42 -0.16
CA CYS A 193 11.70 -10.94 -1.46
C CYS A 193 10.18 -10.99 -1.55
N ALA A 194 9.60 -9.88 -1.98
CA ALA A 194 8.16 -9.78 -2.19
C ALA A 194 7.84 -9.66 -3.67
N GLU A 195 6.71 -10.26 -4.08
CA GLU A 195 6.18 -10.13 -5.43
C GLU A 195 4.80 -9.46 -5.41
N ILE A 196 4.57 -8.60 -6.39
CA ILE A 196 3.28 -7.96 -6.68
C ILE A 196 2.89 -8.23 -8.13
N ARG A 197 1.59 -8.45 -8.38
CA ARG A 197 1.08 -8.71 -9.73
C ARG A 197 1.08 -7.43 -10.55
N CYS A 198 1.35 -7.58 -11.85
CA CYS A 198 1.24 -6.49 -12.82
C CYS A 198 0.46 -6.93 -14.05
N GLU A 199 0.07 -5.94 -14.83
CA GLU A 199 -0.56 -6.12 -16.13
C GLU A 199 0.38 -6.83 -17.11
N THR A 200 -0.19 -7.55 -18.08
CA THR A 200 0.59 -8.26 -19.09
C THR A 200 1.46 -7.29 -19.87
N PRO A 201 2.80 -7.41 -19.83
CA PRO A 201 3.67 -6.48 -20.53
C PRO A 201 3.43 -6.47 -22.03
N PRO A 202 3.59 -5.32 -22.71
CA PRO A 202 3.30 -5.20 -24.14
C PRO A 202 4.29 -5.97 -25.03
N THR A 203 5.58 -6.00 -24.66
CA THR A 203 6.60 -6.65 -25.48
C THR A 203 6.89 -8.08 -25.04
N VAL A 204 7.38 -8.91 -25.95
CA VAL A 204 7.72 -10.32 -25.69
C VAL A 204 8.88 -10.40 -24.69
N GLU A 205 9.89 -9.55 -24.83
CA GLU A 205 11.06 -9.50 -23.95
C GLU A 205 10.64 -9.20 -22.51
N GLN A 206 9.78 -8.20 -22.33
CA GLN A 206 9.25 -7.86 -21.00
C GLN A 206 8.43 -9.02 -20.41
N ARG A 207 7.61 -9.71 -21.23
CA ARG A 207 6.85 -10.89 -20.77
C ARG A 207 7.78 -11.99 -20.27
N VAL A 208 8.87 -12.26 -20.97
CA VAL A 208 9.86 -13.27 -20.56
C VAL A 208 10.51 -12.89 -19.23
N LEU A 209 10.84 -11.61 -19.03
CA LEU A 209 11.50 -11.12 -17.81
C LEU A 209 10.54 -11.02 -16.62
N MET A 210 9.28 -10.66 -16.86
CA MET A 210 8.31 -10.38 -15.80
C MET A 210 7.47 -11.60 -15.41
N TYR A 211 7.55 -12.72 -16.13
CA TYR A 211 6.79 -13.92 -15.80
C TYR A 211 7.39 -14.65 -14.59
N SER A 212 6.60 -14.77 -13.52
CA SER A 212 6.91 -15.58 -12.35
C SER A 212 6.28 -16.96 -12.47
N THR A 213 7.08 -18.00 -12.48
CA THR A 213 6.60 -19.40 -12.46
C THR A 213 5.92 -19.71 -11.12
N TYR A 214 6.43 -19.14 -10.03
CA TYR A 214 5.86 -19.31 -8.68
C TYR A 214 4.45 -18.71 -8.54
N LYS A 215 4.21 -17.55 -9.16
CA LYS A 215 2.90 -16.86 -9.14
C LYS A 215 2.02 -17.19 -10.33
N SER A 216 2.53 -17.96 -11.31
CA SER A 216 1.85 -18.27 -12.56
C SER A 216 1.26 -17.02 -13.23
N GLY A 217 2.12 -15.98 -13.40
CA GLY A 217 1.69 -14.71 -13.98
C GLY A 217 2.77 -13.64 -13.94
N PHE A 218 2.45 -12.47 -14.50
CA PHE A 218 3.39 -11.34 -14.55
C PHE A 218 3.47 -10.64 -13.21
N THR A 219 4.69 -10.46 -12.72
CA THR A 219 4.95 -9.86 -11.41
C THR A 219 6.17 -8.95 -11.45
N ILE A 220 6.19 -8.05 -10.46
CA ILE A 220 7.35 -7.26 -10.08
C ILE A 220 7.82 -7.77 -8.74
N LYS A 221 9.10 -8.11 -8.65
CA LYS A 221 9.75 -8.63 -7.45
C LYS A 221 10.70 -7.60 -6.86
N PHE A 222 10.81 -7.51 -5.55
CA PHE A 222 11.68 -6.56 -4.86
C PHE A 222 12.13 -7.12 -3.52
N LEU A 223 13.36 -6.75 -3.13
CA LEU A 223 13.91 -7.07 -1.82
C LEU A 223 13.46 -6.03 -0.81
N ILE A 224 13.04 -6.48 0.36
CA ILE A 224 12.73 -5.66 1.52
C ILE A 224 13.52 -6.15 2.73
N VAL A 225 14.09 -5.22 3.50
CA VAL A 225 14.77 -5.54 4.75
C VAL A 225 14.17 -4.71 5.87
N ILE A 226 13.91 -5.35 6.99
CA ILE A 226 13.47 -4.69 8.22
C ILE A 226 14.52 -4.81 9.32
N SER A 227 14.57 -3.82 10.21
CA SER A 227 15.32 -3.94 11.47
C SER A 227 14.61 -4.91 12.43
N PRO A 228 15.30 -5.40 13.47
CA PRO A 228 14.67 -6.17 14.55
C PRO A 228 13.47 -5.46 15.20
N SER A 229 13.47 -4.12 15.26
CA SER A 229 12.33 -3.33 15.75
C SER A 229 11.13 -3.26 14.77
N GLY A 230 11.24 -3.86 13.57
CA GLY A 230 10.17 -3.94 12.59
C GLY A 230 10.07 -2.76 11.63
N LEU A 231 11.03 -1.84 11.64
CA LEU A 231 11.11 -0.74 10.66
C LEU A 231 11.69 -1.25 9.34
N ILE A 232 11.11 -0.83 8.23
CA ILE A 232 11.67 -1.07 6.90
C ILE A 232 12.89 -0.16 6.75
N THR A 233 14.07 -0.77 6.61
CA THR A 233 15.37 -0.08 6.55
C THR A 233 16.02 -0.12 5.18
N PHE A 234 15.55 -1.04 4.32
CA PHE A 234 15.97 -1.13 2.93
C PHE A 234 14.85 -1.61 2.03
N ILE A 235 14.83 -1.09 0.82
CA ILE A 235 13.99 -1.55 -0.30
C ILE A 235 14.77 -1.39 -1.59
N SER A 236 14.80 -2.45 -2.41
CA SER A 236 15.39 -2.43 -3.74
C SER A 236 14.48 -1.74 -4.76
N LYS A 237 14.99 -1.54 -5.97
CA LYS A 237 14.15 -1.29 -7.16
C LYS A 237 13.28 -2.52 -7.46
N GLY A 238 12.29 -2.35 -8.34
CA GLY A 238 11.50 -3.46 -8.89
C GLY A 238 12.28 -4.25 -9.94
N TYR A 239 12.17 -5.57 -9.87
CA TYR A 239 12.73 -6.52 -10.83
C TYR A 239 11.60 -7.31 -11.48
N GLY A 240 11.83 -7.85 -12.64
CA GLY A 240 10.89 -8.78 -13.25
C GLY A 240 10.75 -10.07 -12.43
N GLY A 241 9.55 -10.66 -12.41
CA GLY A 241 9.25 -11.84 -11.59
C GLY A 241 10.12 -13.08 -11.84
N LYS A 242 10.80 -13.14 -12.98
CA LYS A 242 11.77 -14.20 -13.31
C LYS A 242 13.07 -14.08 -12.51
N SER A 243 13.39 -12.91 -11.95
CA SER A 243 14.64 -12.68 -11.23
C SER A 243 14.74 -13.58 -10.00
N THR A 244 15.91 -14.19 -9.77
CA THR A 244 16.20 -14.96 -8.56
C THR A 244 16.44 -14.04 -7.38
N ASP A 245 16.23 -14.54 -6.16
CA ASP A 245 16.53 -13.80 -4.93
C ASP A 245 18.01 -13.42 -4.85
N GLU A 246 18.88 -14.35 -5.28
CA GLU A 246 20.32 -14.14 -5.39
C GLU A 246 20.67 -12.96 -6.31
N TYR A 247 20.10 -12.93 -7.51
CA TYR A 247 20.34 -11.83 -8.44
C TYR A 247 19.92 -10.49 -7.83
N ILE A 248 18.74 -10.46 -7.18
CA ILE A 248 18.22 -9.24 -6.56
C ILE A 248 19.12 -8.76 -5.42
N VAL A 249 19.58 -9.65 -4.55
CA VAL A 249 20.48 -9.29 -3.44
C VAL A 249 21.77 -8.68 -3.97
N ASN A 250 22.39 -9.32 -4.98
CA ASN A 250 23.67 -8.89 -5.55
C ASN A 250 23.55 -7.54 -6.31
N ASP A 251 22.45 -7.34 -7.05
CA ASP A 251 22.26 -6.16 -7.92
C ASP A 251 21.63 -4.97 -7.17
N SER A 252 20.97 -5.20 -6.03
CA SER A 252 20.22 -4.16 -5.31
C SER A 252 21.09 -3.12 -4.60
N GLY A 253 22.37 -3.40 -4.41
CA GLY A 253 23.27 -2.60 -3.60
C GLY A 253 23.11 -2.85 -2.09
N PHE A 254 22.31 -3.83 -1.66
CA PHE A 254 22.12 -4.16 -0.27
C PHE A 254 23.42 -4.65 0.40
N ILE A 255 24.20 -5.46 -0.32
CA ILE A 255 25.49 -5.99 0.17
C ILE A 255 26.42 -4.85 0.61
N ASN A 256 26.43 -3.72 -0.10
CA ASN A 256 27.28 -2.57 0.22
C ASN A 256 26.95 -1.88 1.56
N LEU A 257 25.81 -2.21 2.17
CA LEU A 257 25.38 -1.67 3.46
C LEU A 257 25.75 -2.56 4.63
N ILE A 258 26.15 -3.80 4.34
CA ILE A 258 26.49 -4.82 5.34
C ILE A 258 27.93 -4.61 5.81
N GLU A 259 28.12 -4.73 7.10
CA GLU A 259 29.43 -4.62 7.74
C GLU A 259 29.88 -6.00 8.27
N PRO A 260 31.20 -6.27 8.35
CA PRO A 260 31.69 -7.50 8.91
C PRO A 260 31.13 -7.78 10.32
N GLY A 261 30.66 -9.02 10.53
CA GLY A 261 30.06 -9.46 11.78
C GLY A 261 28.58 -9.11 11.93
N ASP A 262 27.94 -8.51 10.90
CA ASP A 262 26.49 -8.37 10.86
C ASP A 262 25.81 -9.74 10.68
N GLU A 263 24.72 -9.96 11.41
CA GLU A 263 23.85 -11.12 11.22
C GLU A 263 22.60 -10.69 10.45
N ILE A 264 22.35 -11.32 9.30
CA ILE A 264 21.16 -11.07 8.48
C ILE A 264 20.30 -12.33 8.50
N MET A 265 19.04 -12.19 8.84
CA MET A 265 18.09 -13.31 8.78
C MET A 265 17.42 -13.37 7.41
N ALA A 266 17.37 -14.58 6.83
CA ALA A 266 16.77 -14.81 5.52
C ALA A 266 16.09 -16.17 5.42
N ASP A 267 15.37 -16.38 4.30
CA ASP A 267 14.84 -17.71 3.94
C ASP A 267 15.93 -18.59 3.31
N LYS A 268 15.68 -19.88 3.26
CA LYS A 268 16.55 -20.90 2.62
C LYS A 268 16.78 -20.63 1.12
N SER A 269 15.92 -19.83 0.48
CA SER A 269 16.05 -19.47 -0.95
C SER A 269 17.15 -18.47 -1.24
N PHE A 270 17.71 -17.82 -0.21
CA PHE A 270 18.76 -16.83 -0.38
C PHE A 270 20.14 -17.46 -0.50
N PRO A 271 21.04 -16.87 -1.31
CA PRO A 271 22.40 -17.37 -1.46
C PRO A 271 23.21 -17.15 -0.18
N GLN A 272 24.26 -17.94 -0.01
CA GLN A 272 25.28 -17.66 1.01
C GLN A 272 25.97 -16.33 0.66
N MET A 273 26.11 -15.48 1.68
CA MET A 273 26.77 -14.17 1.56
C MET A 273 28.12 -14.24 2.27
N THR A 274 29.16 -13.69 1.63
CA THR A 274 30.53 -13.76 2.16
C THR A 274 30.80 -12.71 3.23
N ASP A 275 30.05 -11.59 3.20
CA ASP A 275 30.34 -10.41 4.00
C ASP A 275 29.56 -10.34 5.32
N CYS A 276 28.64 -11.29 5.56
CA CYS A 276 27.85 -11.35 6.80
C CYS A 276 27.56 -12.79 7.22
N ILE A 277 27.08 -12.93 8.45
CA ILE A 277 26.55 -14.20 8.97
C ILE A 277 25.08 -14.29 8.54
N LEU A 278 24.79 -15.22 7.64
CA LEU A 278 23.42 -15.45 7.21
C LEU A 278 22.75 -16.47 8.14
N VAL A 279 21.77 -16.01 8.91
CA VAL A 279 20.96 -16.85 9.80
C VAL A 279 19.75 -17.36 9.04
N MET A 280 19.78 -18.64 8.68
CA MET A 280 18.71 -19.33 7.95
C MET A 280 18.22 -20.55 8.76
N PRO A 281 16.98 -21.00 8.55
CA PRO A 281 16.51 -22.27 9.11
C PRO A 281 17.43 -23.42 8.68
N PRO A 282 17.67 -24.41 9.56
CA PRO A 282 18.54 -25.53 9.23
C PRO A 282 18.04 -26.32 8.00
N PHE A 283 18.97 -26.79 7.18
CA PHE A 283 18.68 -27.73 6.10
C PHE A 283 18.70 -29.14 6.68
N SER A 284 17.56 -29.83 6.71
CA SER A 284 17.55 -31.25 7.02
C SER A 284 17.91 -32.06 5.78
N HIS A 285 18.98 -32.83 5.87
CA HIS A 285 19.33 -33.89 4.90
C HIS A 285 18.75 -35.24 5.32
N LYS A 286 18.07 -35.31 6.49
CA LYS A 286 17.46 -36.50 7.03
C LYS A 286 15.94 -36.43 6.91
N PRO A 287 15.24 -37.56 6.82
CA PRO A 287 13.78 -37.60 6.75
C PRO A 287 13.10 -37.07 8.04
N GLU A 288 13.82 -37.02 9.16
CA GLU A 288 13.30 -36.51 10.45
C GLU A 288 14.26 -35.48 11.04
N PHE A 289 13.71 -34.40 11.57
CA PHE A 289 14.45 -33.39 12.31
C PHE A 289 14.76 -33.88 13.74
N THR A 290 15.91 -33.55 14.24
CA THR A 290 16.22 -33.70 15.67
C THR A 290 15.42 -32.66 16.47
N ARG A 291 15.25 -32.91 17.79
CA ARG A 291 14.57 -31.96 18.68
C ARG A 291 15.22 -30.57 18.67
N ASP A 292 16.54 -30.51 18.63
CA ASP A 292 17.30 -29.25 18.64
C ASP A 292 17.14 -28.50 17.33
N GLU A 293 17.16 -29.17 16.19
CA GLU A 293 16.87 -28.56 14.88
C GLU A 293 15.45 -28.00 14.81
N VAL A 294 14.45 -28.68 15.40
CA VAL A 294 13.07 -28.18 15.48
C VAL A 294 12.98 -26.92 16.34
N LEU A 295 13.69 -26.89 17.49
CA LEU A 295 13.71 -25.73 18.37
C LEU A 295 14.41 -24.54 17.73
N GLU A 296 15.52 -24.77 17.01
CA GLU A 296 16.23 -23.75 16.25
C GLU A 296 15.35 -23.20 15.10
N GLU A 297 14.73 -24.09 14.31
CA GLU A 297 13.80 -23.67 13.24
C GLU A 297 12.65 -22.83 13.80
N TYR A 298 12.05 -23.25 14.92
CA TYR A 298 10.99 -22.49 15.57
C TYR A 298 11.48 -21.11 16.05
N SER A 299 12.68 -21.05 16.64
CA SER A 299 13.28 -19.80 17.10
C SER A 299 13.47 -18.82 15.94
N ILE A 300 14.06 -19.25 14.83
CA ILE A 300 14.29 -18.43 13.64
C ILE A 300 12.95 -18.01 13.01
N ALA A 301 12.00 -18.95 12.86
CA ALA A 301 10.70 -18.66 12.27
C ALA A 301 9.92 -17.64 13.07
N SER A 302 10.01 -17.66 14.41
CA SER A 302 9.31 -16.74 15.31
C SER A 302 9.68 -15.28 15.10
N VAL A 303 10.93 -15.00 14.71
CA VAL A 303 11.42 -13.63 14.44
C VAL A 303 11.31 -13.27 12.96
N ARG A 304 11.48 -14.23 12.06
CA ARG A 304 11.32 -14.00 10.62
C ARG A 304 9.89 -13.65 10.19
N ILE A 305 8.87 -14.03 10.96
CA ILE A 305 7.49 -13.66 10.67
C ILE A 305 7.28 -12.13 10.57
N HIS A 306 8.15 -11.36 11.20
CA HIS A 306 8.02 -9.89 11.22
C HIS A 306 8.28 -9.25 9.86
N VAL A 307 9.20 -9.78 9.04
CA VAL A 307 9.38 -9.26 7.67
C VAL A 307 8.15 -9.54 6.82
N LYS A 308 7.52 -10.70 6.95
CA LYS A 308 6.26 -11.00 6.26
C LYS A 308 5.14 -10.06 6.68
N ARG A 309 5.04 -9.73 7.98
CA ARG A 309 4.10 -8.72 8.49
C ARG A 309 4.38 -7.33 7.91
N ALA A 310 5.66 -6.95 7.74
CA ALA A 310 6.02 -5.69 7.09
C ALA A 310 5.60 -5.67 5.62
N ILE A 311 5.87 -6.75 4.89
CA ILE A 311 5.44 -6.91 3.49
C ILE A 311 3.93 -6.81 3.36
N GLU A 312 3.17 -7.52 4.20
CA GLU A 312 1.71 -7.44 4.21
C GLU A 312 1.21 -6.04 4.55
N ARG A 313 1.86 -5.33 5.47
CA ARG A 313 1.57 -3.93 5.78
C ARG A 313 1.77 -3.02 4.57
N VAL A 314 2.85 -3.20 3.80
CA VAL A 314 3.09 -2.48 2.54
C VAL A 314 2.01 -2.82 1.51
N LYS A 315 1.65 -4.09 1.36
CA LYS A 315 0.58 -4.54 0.45
C LYS A 315 -0.82 -4.07 0.84
N THR A 316 -1.01 -3.52 2.05
CA THR A 316 -2.29 -2.83 2.38
C THR A 316 -2.54 -1.59 1.52
N PHE A 317 -1.51 -1.05 0.86
CA PHE A 317 -1.66 -0.05 -0.19
C PHE A 317 -2.09 -0.76 -1.47
N LYS A 318 -3.39 -0.68 -1.79
CA LYS A 318 -4.00 -1.46 -2.88
C LYS A 318 -3.50 -1.11 -4.28
N ILE A 319 -2.77 0.02 -4.46
CA ILE A 319 -2.06 0.33 -5.69
C ILE A 319 -1.04 -0.77 -6.05
N LEU A 320 -0.50 -1.47 -5.03
CA LEU A 320 0.43 -2.60 -5.16
C LEU A 320 -0.27 -3.95 -5.37
N LYS A 321 -1.63 -4.01 -5.34
CA LYS A 321 -2.35 -5.27 -5.55
C LYS A 321 -2.24 -5.74 -7.00
N TYR A 322 -2.31 -4.79 -7.93
CA TYR A 322 -2.20 -5.02 -9.35
C TYR A 322 -1.69 -3.74 -10.02
N VAL A 323 -0.47 -3.79 -10.57
CA VAL A 323 0.20 -2.63 -11.17
C VAL A 323 -0.13 -2.56 -12.65
N THR A 324 -0.73 -1.47 -13.07
CA THR A 324 -1.08 -1.18 -14.47
C THR A 324 0.10 -0.57 -15.23
N HIS A 325 0.08 -0.60 -16.56
CA HIS A 325 1.19 -0.11 -17.40
C HIS A 325 1.55 1.35 -17.13
N ASP A 326 0.55 2.20 -16.91
CA ASP A 326 0.74 3.63 -16.66
C ASP A 326 1.48 3.95 -15.35
N LEU A 327 1.65 2.95 -14.48
CA LEU A 327 2.36 3.04 -13.20
C LEU A 327 3.74 2.37 -13.21
N LEU A 328 4.07 1.57 -14.24
CA LEU A 328 5.32 0.81 -14.28
C LEU A 328 6.58 1.69 -14.21
N ASP A 329 6.60 2.80 -14.92
CA ASP A 329 7.74 3.73 -14.92
C ASP A 329 7.96 4.41 -13.56
N ASP A 330 6.93 4.46 -12.72
CA ASP A 330 6.98 5.07 -11.41
C ASP A 330 7.01 4.04 -10.27
N ILE A 331 7.11 2.74 -10.59
CA ILE A 331 6.95 1.65 -9.60
C ILE A 331 7.96 1.76 -8.45
N ASP A 332 9.21 2.10 -8.72
CA ASP A 332 10.25 2.21 -7.69
C ASP A 332 9.92 3.33 -6.69
N LYS A 333 9.39 4.46 -7.19
CA LYS A 333 8.94 5.56 -6.33
C LYS A 333 7.71 5.15 -5.51
N ILE A 334 6.76 4.45 -6.15
CA ILE A 334 5.55 3.95 -5.48
C ILE A 334 5.91 2.98 -4.36
N LEU A 335 6.79 2.01 -4.63
CA LEU A 335 7.27 1.04 -3.64
C LEU A 335 7.94 1.75 -2.45
N ARG A 336 8.87 2.67 -2.73
CA ARG A 336 9.59 3.38 -1.67
C ARG A 336 8.67 4.26 -0.84
N VAL A 337 7.75 4.99 -1.46
CA VAL A 337 6.76 5.81 -0.73
C VAL A 337 5.81 4.93 0.07
N ALA A 338 5.35 3.79 -0.47
CA ALA A 338 4.51 2.85 0.27
C ALA A 338 5.22 2.30 1.52
N CYS A 339 6.52 1.97 1.41
CA CYS A 339 7.34 1.53 2.55
C CYS A 339 7.54 2.65 3.57
N ALA A 340 7.83 3.88 3.14
CA ALA A 340 7.96 5.03 4.02
C ALA A 340 6.66 5.30 4.80
N LEU A 341 5.51 5.26 4.11
CA LEU A 341 4.20 5.40 4.74
C LEU A 341 3.84 4.21 5.65
N ALA A 342 4.35 3.01 5.36
CA ALA A 342 4.19 1.85 6.22
C ALA A 342 4.95 2.01 7.54
N ASN A 343 6.13 2.63 7.51
CA ASN A 343 6.91 2.96 8.70
C ASN A 343 6.25 4.01 9.61
N CYS A 344 5.34 4.83 9.07
CA CYS A 344 4.57 5.80 9.87
C CYS A 344 3.40 5.18 10.66
N LYS A 345 3.18 3.88 10.55
CA LYS A 345 2.13 3.17 11.30
C LYS A 345 2.68 2.66 12.64
N GLU A 346 1.77 2.21 13.50
CA GLU A 346 2.08 1.55 14.77
C GLU A 346 3.21 0.50 14.62
N PRO A 347 4.10 0.32 15.60
CA PRO A 347 5.16 -0.68 15.53
C PRO A 347 4.62 -2.08 15.18
N ILE A 348 5.38 -2.86 14.39
CA ILE A 348 5.02 -4.26 14.08
C ILE A 348 5.29 -5.16 15.28
N ILE A 349 6.32 -4.82 16.03
CA ILE A 349 6.74 -5.51 17.24
C ILE A 349 6.50 -4.55 18.39
N PRO A 350 5.64 -4.89 19.35
CA PRO A 350 5.47 -4.06 20.55
C PRO A 350 6.81 -3.94 21.28
N SER A 351 7.17 -2.73 21.66
CA SER A 351 8.19 -2.52 22.69
C SER A 351 7.66 -3.11 23.99
N GLY A 352 8.25 -4.21 24.45
CA GLY A 352 7.92 -4.87 25.71
C GLY A 352 8.08 -3.96 26.91
#